data_aefea31cf4d829c6588270106c091ea9
#
_entry.id   aefea31cf4d829c6588270106c091ea9
#
_cell.length_a   1.000
_cell.length_b   1.000
_cell.length_c   1.000
_cell.angle_alpha   90.00
_cell.angle_beta   90.00
_cell.angle_gamma   90.00
#
_symmetry.space_group_name_H-M   'P 1'
#
loop_
_entity.id
_entity.type
_entity.pdbx_description
1 polymer ?
#
loop_
_entity_poly.entity_id
_entity_poly.type
_entity_poly.pdbx_seq_one_letter_code
_entity_poly.pdbx_strand_id
1 'polypeptide(L)'
;MKEFPHTLKIVTVWLVLGVLVFLGLQAWQAQRQRMQFSTHADGVIEIRRGDDGHYHWPGRVNGVATEFLVDTGATSTALPQALAERAALTPEGRVTSSTAGGVVQGVQARADIELDGGVRAQRLRVTVLPGLASPLLGMDVLSRLQLTQGDGVLRLRLRAAGA
;
A
#
# COMPACT_ATOMS: atom_id res chain seq x y z
N MET A 1 24.71 32.25 36.28
CA MET A 1 24.26 31.34 35.22
C MET A 1 24.25 29.94 35.82
N LYS A 2 23.06 29.27 35.94
CA LYS A 2 22.96 27.93 36.49
C LYS A 2 23.50 26.94 35.45
N GLU A 3 24.61 26.29 35.74
CA GLU A 3 25.13 25.23 34.91
C GLU A 3 24.16 24.05 34.95
N PHE A 4 23.69 23.57 33.78
CA PHE A 4 22.89 22.37 33.72
C PHE A 4 23.70 21.17 34.20
N PRO A 5 23.11 20.30 35.04
CA PRO A 5 23.81 19.12 35.57
C PRO A 5 24.34 18.23 34.43
N HIS A 6 25.53 17.69 34.59
CA HIS A 6 26.24 16.92 33.57
C HIS A 6 25.41 15.77 33.02
N THR A 7 24.59 15.16 33.85
CA THR A 7 23.63 14.10 33.49
C THR A 7 22.59 14.57 32.49
N LEU A 8 22.10 15.81 32.61
CA LEU A 8 21.09 16.35 31.69
C LEU A 8 21.69 16.58 30.30
N LYS A 9 22.92 17.04 30.20
CA LYS A 9 23.65 17.21 28.91
C LYS A 9 23.84 15.87 28.22
N ILE A 10 24.20 14.81 28.94
CA ILE A 10 24.38 13.46 28.39
C ILE A 10 23.03 12.89 27.90
N VAL A 11 21.98 13.00 28.69
CA VAL A 11 20.64 12.55 28.30
C VAL A 11 20.15 13.26 27.02
N THR A 12 20.36 14.59 26.94
CA THR A 12 19.97 15.35 25.75
C THR A 12 20.74 14.92 24.51
N VAL A 13 22.05 14.67 24.62
CA VAL A 13 22.87 14.18 23.50
C VAL A 13 22.37 12.83 23.00
N TRP A 14 22.10 11.87 23.89
CA TRP A 14 21.58 10.55 23.51
C TRP A 14 20.19 10.64 22.89
N LEU A 15 19.34 11.53 23.38
CA LEU A 15 17.99 11.74 22.83
C LEU A 15 18.06 12.33 21.41
N VAL A 16 18.92 13.33 21.20
CA VAL A 16 19.15 13.91 19.86
C VAL A 16 19.73 12.88 18.90
N LEU A 17 20.71 12.09 19.36
CA LEU A 17 21.29 11.02 18.55
C LEU A 17 20.22 9.96 18.16
N GLY A 18 19.38 9.56 19.10
CA GLY A 18 18.29 8.62 18.86
C GLY A 18 17.30 9.15 17.81
N VAL A 19 16.93 10.43 17.91
CA VAL A 19 16.04 11.07 16.92
C VAL A 19 16.69 11.13 15.54
N LEU A 20 17.98 11.47 15.45
CA LEU A 20 18.70 11.52 14.17
C LEU A 20 18.78 10.15 13.51
N VAL A 21 19.10 9.09 14.28
CA VAL A 21 19.13 7.71 13.79
C VAL A 21 17.73 7.29 13.33
N PHE A 22 16.69 7.59 14.09
CA PHE A 22 15.31 7.28 13.73
C PHE A 22 14.88 7.97 12.43
N LEU A 23 15.17 9.27 12.28
CA LEU A 23 14.88 10.01 11.05
C LEU A 23 15.69 9.50 9.87
N GLY A 24 16.95 9.13 10.08
CA GLY A 24 17.80 8.51 9.06
C GLY A 24 17.25 7.18 8.57
N LEU A 25 16.80 6.33 9.48
CA LEU A 25 16.17 5.05 9.14
C LEU A 25 14.84 5.25 8.39
N GLN A 26 14.01 6.20 8.81
CA GLN A 26 12.77 6.52 8.10
C GLN A 26 13.04 7.05 6.69
N ALA A 27 14.00 7.94 6.52
CA ALA A 27 14.37 8.46 5.21
C ALA A 27 14.92 7.36 4.30
N TRP A 28 15.73 6.46 4.83
CA TRP A 28 16.27 5.32 4.10
C TRP A 28 15.18 4.32 3.67
N GLN A 29 14.23 4.01 4.54
CA GLN A 29 13.07 3.17 4.20
C GLN A 29 12.21 3.81 3.12
N ALA A 30 11.90 5.11 3.24
CA ALA A 30 11.14 5.85 2.22
C ALA A 30 11.86 5.88 0.86
N GLN A 31 13.19 5.96 0.85
CA GLN A 31 13.97 5.94 -0.38
C GLN A 31 14.02 4.56 -1.03
N ARG A 32 14.09 3.48 -0.24
CA ARG A 32 14.00 2.10 -0.76
C ARG A 32 12.65 1.83 -1.44
N GLN A 33 11.54 2.27 -0.85
CA GLN A 33 10.21 2.12 -1.45
C GLN A 33 10.08 2.84 -2.79
N ARG A 34 10.67 4.05 -2.92
CA ARG A 34 10.66 4.80 -4.19
C ARG A 34 11.43 4.12 -5.32
N MET A 35 12.45 3.32 -5.01
CA MET A 35 13.24 2.60 -6.02
C MET A 35 12.55 1.33 -6.54
N GLN A 36 11.48 0.89 -5.90
CA GLN A 36 10.73 -0.30 -6.33
C GLN A 36 9.65 0.01 -7.38
N PHE A 37 9.32 1.30 -7.58
CA PHE A 37 8.29 1.74 -8.50
C PHE A 37 8.86 2.72 -9.54
N SER A 38 8.57 2.49 -10.80
CA SER A 38 8.91 3.42 -11.89
C SER A 38 7.80 3.47 -12.94
N THR A 39 7.58 4.67 -13.49
CA THR A 39 6.66 4.87 -14.62
C THR A 39 7.47 5.36 -15.82
N HIS A 40 7.33 4.67 -16.94
CA HIS A 40 7.97 5.04 -18.19
C HIS A 40 7.08 5.97 -19.03
N ALA A 41 7.70 6.75 -19.91
CA ALA A 41 7.00 7.70 -20.77
C ALA A 41 5.98 7.04 -21.74
N ASP A 42 6.11 5.74 -22.00
CA ASP A 42 5.20 4.93 -22.81
C ASP A 42 4.00 4.37 -22.00
N GLY A 43 3.81 4.82 -20.77
CA GLY A 43 2.71 4.40 -19.89
C GLY A 43 2.89 3.00 -19.27
N VAL A 44 4.09 2.43 -19.37
CA VAL A 44 4.43 1.19 -18.67
C VAL A 44 4.78 1.50 -17.21
N ILE A 45 4.16 0.79 -16.30
CA ILE A 45 4.45 0.82 -14.88
C ILE A 45 5.29 -0.41 -14.56
N GLU A 46 6.44 -0.21 -13.95
CA GLU A 46 7.29 -1.29 -13.48
C GLU A 46 7.35 -1.29 -11.95
N ILE A 47 7.08 -2.45 -11.37
CA ILE A 47 7.17 -2.69 -9.92
C ILE A 47 8.19 -3.79 -9.69
N ARG A 48 9.20 -3.53 -8.88
CA ARG A 48 10.18 -4.53 -8.48
C ARG A 48 9.65 -5.34 -7.32
N ARG A 49 10.01 -6.63 -7.31
CA ARG A 49 9.68 -7.53 -6.22
C ARG A 49 10.35 -7.06 -4.93
N GLY A 50 9.58 -6.96 -3.85
CA GLY A 50 10.09 -6.67 -2.52
C GLY A 50 10.88 -7.82 -1.89
N ASP A 51 11.58 -7.53 -0.79
CA ASP A 51 12.36 -8.53 -0.05
C ASP A 51 11.46 -9.62 0.58
N ASP A 52 10.18 -9.33 0.76
CA ASP A 52 9.12 -10.27 1.19
C ASP A 52 8.58 -11.17 0.06
N GLY A 53 9.11 -11.00 -1.15
CA GLY A 53 8.72 -11.77 -2.32
C GLY A 53 7.46 -11.28 -3.03
N HIS A 54 6.87 -10.16 -2.61
CA HIS A 54 5.65 -9.60 -3.17
C HIS A 54 5.92 -8.33 -3.99
N TYR A 55 4.89 -7.91 -4.76
CA TYR A 55 4.91 -6.65 -5.50
C TYR A 55 4.06 -5.65 -4.77
N HIS A 56 4.63 -4.50 -4.43
CA HIS A 56 4.00 -3.43 -3.69
C HIS A 56 3.75 -2.24 -4.59
N TRP A 57 2.50 -1.81 -4.70
CA TRP A 57 2.08 -0.71 -5.55
C TRP A 57 1.62 0.47 -4.70
N PRO A 58 2.37 1.57 -4.66
CA PRO A 58 1.96 2.77 -3.95
C PRO A 58 0.68 3.37 -4.52
N GLY A 59 -0.16 3.91 -3.64
CA GLY A 59 -1.42 4.51 -4.05
C GLY A 59 -2.16 5.17 -2.90
N ARG A 60 -3.44 5.44 -3.11
CA ARG A 60 -4.31 6.10 -2.15
C ARG A 60 -5.69 5.45 -2.12
N VAL A 61 -6.31 5.48 -0.94
CA VAL A 61 -7.73 5.13 -0.72
C VAL A 61 -8.42 6.37 -0.20
N ASN A 62 -9.37 6.95 -0.92
CA ASN A 62 -10.03 8.22 -0.59
C ASN A 62 -9.02 9.32 -0.19
N GLY A 63 -7.90 9.42 -0.92
CA GLY A 63 -6.82 10.37 -0.63
C GLY A 63 -5.82 9.94 0.46
N VAL A 64 -6.11 8.91 1.26
CA VAL A 64 -5.20 8.38 2.29
C VAL A 64 -4.13 7.53 1.64
N ALA A 65 -2.87 7.94 1.76
CA ALA A 65 -1.72 7.23 1.20
C ALA A 65 -1.57 5.83 1.84
N THR A 66 -1.31 4.84 0.99
CA THR A 66 -1.08 3.45 1.38
C THR A 66 -0.25 2.74 0.30
N GLU A 67 0.14 1.51 0.57
CA GLU A 67 0.82 0.65 -0.37
C GLU A 67 0.03 -0.65 -0.50
N PHE A 68 -0.36 -0.98 -1.74
CA PHE A 68 -1.14 -2.18 -2.03
C PHE A 68 -0.23 -3.35 -2.37
N LEU A 69 -0.52 -4.49 -1.81
CA LEU A 69 0.06 -5.76 -2.25
C LEU A 69 -0.70 -6.24 -3.49
N VAL A 70 0.02 -6.44 -4.59
CA VAL A 70 -0.57 -6.93 -5.85
C VAL A 70 -0.86 -8.42 -5.70
N ASP A 71 -2.15 -8.79 -5.69
CA ASP A 71 -2.59 -10.15 -5.46
C ASP A 71 -3.51 -10.65 -6.58
N THR A 72 -2.95 -11.41 -7.52
CA THR A 72 -3.72 -12.04 -8.62
C THR A 72 -4.59 -13.21 -8.17
N GLY A 73 -4.42 -13.70 -6.94
CA GLY A 73 -5.26 -14.71 -6.31
C GLY A 73 -6.52 -14.13 -5.65
N ALA A 74 -6.52 -12.82 -5.37
CA ALA A 74 -7.68 -12.15 -4.81
C ALA A 74 -8.66 -11.73 -5.91
N THR A 75 -9.92 -12.15 -5.80
CA THR A 75 -10.98 -11.75 -6.76
C THR A 75 -11.32 -10.27 -6.65
N SER A 76 -11.30 -9.72 -5.43
CA SER A 76 -11.65 -8.33 -5.13
C SER A 76 -10.62 -7.68 -4.22
N THR A 77 -10.52 -6.38 -4.34
CA THR A 77 -9.66 -5.55 -3.49
C THR A 77 -10.13 -5.61 -2.05
N ALA A 78 -9.21 -5.87 -1.13
CA ALA A 78 -9.47 -5.97 0.29
C ALA A 78 -8.62 -4.95 1.07
N LEU A 79 -9.23 -4.33 2.08
CA LEU A 79 -8.60 -3.28 2.89
C LEU A 79 -8.57 -3.67 4.36
N PRO A 80 -7.48 -3.36 5.09
CA PRO A 80 -7.45 -3.44 6.54
C PRO A 80 -8.48 -2.52 7.18
N GLN A 81 -9.07 -2.93 8.28
CA GLN A 81 -10.03 -2.12 9.02
C GLN A 81 -9.46 -0.74 9.41
N ALA A 82 -8.23 -0.70 9.91
CA ALA A 82 -7.58 0.55 10.30
C ALA A 82 -7.39 1.54 9.13
N LEU A 83 -7.16 1.04 7.90
CA LEU A 83 -7.10 1.89 6.71
C LEU A 83 -8.49 2.38 6.32
N ALA A 84 -9.51 1.52 6.38
CA ALA A 84 -10.89 1.88 6.08
C ALA A 84 -11.41 3.00 7.01
N GLU A 85 -11.09 2.92 8.29
CA GLU A 85 -11.41 3.95 9.29
C GLU A 85 -10.71 5.29 8.97
N ARG A 86 -9.40 5.28 8.67
CA ARG A 86 -8.65 6.48 8.29
C ARG A 86 -9.15 7.10 6.98
N ALA A 87 -9.58 6.27 6.04
CA ALA A 87 -10.13 6.69 4.75
C ALA A 87 -11.62 7.05 4.83
N ALA A 88 -12.22 7.05 6.04
CA ALA A 88 -13.62 7.37 6.32
C ALA A 88 -14.60 6.58 5.43
N LEU A 89 -14.33 5.27 5.25
CA LEU A 89 -15.21 4.42 4.46
C LEU A 89 -16.49 4.12 5.22
N THR A 90 -17.63 4.27 4.52
CA THR A 90 -18.93 3.93 5.08
C THR A 90 -19.28 2.46 4.80
N PRO A 91 -19.57 1.65 5.84
CA PRO A 91 -20.03 0.28 5.66
C PRO A 91 -21.36 0.22 4.90
N GLU A 92 -21.44 -0.63 3.86
CA GLU A 92 -22.66 -0.86 3.07
C GLU A 92 -23.36 -2.18 3.42
N GLY A 93 -22.63 -3.14 4.02
CA GLY A 93 -23.18 -4.45 4.38
C GLY A 93 -22.13 -5.41 4.89
N ARG A 94 -22.57 -6.53 5.47
CA ARG A 94 -21.69 -7.62 5.89
C ARG A 94 -21.40 -8.55 4.70
N VAL A 95 -20.19 -9.09 4.66
CA VAL A 95 -19.76 -10.06 3.66
C VAL A 95 -18.94 -11.15 4.33
N THR A 96 -19.11 -12.36 3.82
CA THR A 96 -18.26 -13.47 4.19
C THR A 96 -17.20 -13.67 3.09
N SER A 97 -15.94 -13.58 3.46
CA SER A 97 -14.81 -13.76 2.55
C SER A 97 -14.09 -15.07 2.84
N SER A 98 -13.82 -15.85 1.80
CA SER A 98 -12.95 -17.01 1.88
C SER A 98 -11.52 -16.57 1.60
N THR A 99 -10.64 -16.78 2.56
CA THR A 99 -9.22 -16.43 2.48
C THR A 99 -8.36 -17.69 2.64
N ALA A 100 -7.08 -17.59 2.37
CA ALA A 100 -6.14 -18.67 2.63
C ALA A 100 -6.11 -19.11 4.11
N GLY A 101 -6.45 -18.20 5.03
CA GLY A 101 -6.57 -18.48 6.47
C GLY A 101 -7.95 -18.98 6.92
N GLY A 102 -8.88 -19.22 5.97
CA GLY A 102 -10.25 -19.66 6.26
C GLY A 102 -11.30 -18.61 5.95
N VAL A 103 -12.51 -18.84 6.45
CA VAL A 103 -13.67 -17.96 6.26
C VAL A 103 -13.64 -16.84 7.27
N VAL A 104 -13.65 -15.58 6.79
CA VAL A 104 -13.61 -14.37 7.63
C VAL A 104 -14.85 -13.52 7.35
N GLN A 105 -15.44 -12.99 8.41
CA GLN A 105 -16.51 -11.98 8.33
C GLN A 105 -15.88 -10.60 8.09
N GLY A 106 -16.35 -9.92 7.07
CA GLY A 106 -15.92 -8.58 6.71
C GLY A 106 -17.09 -7.65 6.46
N VAL A 107 -16.77 -6.45 5.99
CA VAL A 107 -17.74 -5.42 5.63
C VAL A 107 -17.48 -4.97 4.21
N GLN A 108 -18.53 -4.80 3.41
CA GLN A 108 -18.42 -4.13 2.11
C GLN A 108 -18.46 -2.63 2.28
N ALA A 109 -17.68 -1.93 1.48
CA ALA A 109 -17.68 -0.48 1.37
C ALA A 109 -17.36 -0.06 -0.07
N ARG A 110 -17.47 1.23 -0.38
CA ARG A 110 -16.99 1.81 -1.64
C ARG A 110 -15.84 2.76 -1.36
N ALA A 111 -14.82 2.68 -2.21
CA ALA A 111 -13.63 3.51 -2.11
C ALA A 111 -13.20 4.03 -3.49
N ASP A 112 -12.64 5.22 -3.51
CA ASP A 112 -11.88 5.72 -4.65
C ASP A 112 -10.42 5.30 -4.44
N ILE A 113 -9.91 4.51 -5.38
CA ILE A 113 -8.53 4.03 -5.38
C ILE A 113 -7.77 4.74 -6.49
N GLU A 114 -6.65 5.32 -6.11
CA GLU A 114 -5.70 5.93 -7.02
C GLU A 114 -4.35 5.23 -6.83
N LEU A 115 -3.81 4.66 -7.90
CA LEU A 115 -2.51 4.02 -7.89
C LEU A 115 -1.49 4.90 -8.61
N ASP A 116 -0.27 4.91 -8.11
CA ASP A 116 0.80 5.66 -8.74
C ASP A 116 1.02 5.14 -10.17
N GLY A 117 1.28 6.05 -11.12
CA GLY A 117 1.26 5.73 -12.56
C GLY A 117 -0.10 5.99 -13.23
N GLY A 118 -1.07 6.57 -12.51
CA GLY A 118 -2.30 7.10 -13.07
C GLY A 118 -3.47 6.12 -13.19
N VAL A 119 -3.34 4.91 -12.67
CA VAL A 119 -4.46 3.94 -12.64
C VAL A 119 -5.45 4.35 -11.55
N ARG A 120 -6.73 4.45 -11.92
CA ARG A 120 -7.80 4.87 -11.00
C ARG A 120 -8.99 3.93 -11.06
N ALA A 121 -9.60 3.70 -9.91
CA ALA A 121 -10.87 3.00 -9.78
C ALA A 121 -11.79 3.78 -8.84
N GLN A 122 -12.79 4.45 -9.43
CA GLN A 122 -13.76 5.26 -8.67
C GLN A 122 -14.88 4.38 -8.15
N ARG A 123 -15.32 4.64 -6.92
CA ARG A 123 -16.38 3.93 -6.23
C ARG A 123 -16.25 2.39 -6.30
N LEU A 124 -15.00 1.92 -6.27
CA LEU A 124 -14.72 0.49 -6.29
C LEU A 124 -15.36 -0.16 -5.05
N ARG A 125 -16.05 -1.28 -5.27
CA ARG A 125 -16.53 -2.10 -4.16
C ARG A 125 -15.36 -2.84 -3.54
N VAL A 126 -15.07 -2.57 -2.28
CA VAL A 126 -13.96 -3.17 -1.54
C VAL A 126 -14.48 -3.97 -0.35
N THR A 127 -13.72 -4.97 0.05
CA THR A 127 -13.99 -5.74 1.26
C THR A 127 -13.08 -5.27 2.38
N VAL A 128 -13.65 -4.81 3.47
CA VAL A 128 -12.89 -4.45 4.69
C VAL A 128 -12.81 -5.67 5.58
N LEU A 129 -11.60 -6.13 5.87
CA LEU A 129 -11.35 -7.34 6.67
C LEU A 129 -10.62 -6.99 7.96
N PRO A 130 -11.16 -7.41 9.13
CA PRO A 130 -10.43 -7.35 10.38
C PRO A 130 -9.22 -8.30 10.32
N GLY A 131 -8.08 -7.86 10.86
CA GLY A 131 -6.86 -8.68 10.90
C GLY A 131 -6.06 -8.75 9.59
N LEU A 132 -6.50 -8.12 8.51
CA LEU A 132 -5.69 -7.96 7.31
C LEU A 132 -4.54 -6.99 7.61
N ALA A 133 -3.30 -7.41 7.32
CA ALA A 133 -2.11 -6.61 7.63
C ALA A 133 -1.86 -5.49 6.61
N SER A 134 -2.07 -5.78 5.32
CA SER A 134 -1.81 -4.85 4.22
C SER A 134 -2.96 -4.86 3.22
N PRO A 135 -3.28 -3.74 2.56
CA PRO A 135 -4.32 -3.72 1.54
C PRO A 135 -3.92 -4.60 0.36
N LEU A 136 -4.85 -5.43 -0.11
CA LEU A 136 -4.69 -6.30 -1.26
C LEU A 136 -5.37 -5.68 -2.48
N LEU A 137 -4.65 -5.59 -3.59
CA LEU A 137 -5.19 -5.18 -4.88
C LEU A 137 -5.59 -6.42 -5.68
N GLY A 138 -6.89 -6.61 -5.87
CA GLY A 138 -7.44 -7.80 -6.49
C GLY A 138 -7.67 -7.69 -8.00
N MET A 139 -8.19 -8.77 -8.58
CA MET A 139 -8.47 -8.88 -10.02
C MET A 139 -9.58 -7.93 -10.51
N ASP A 140 -10.39 -7.36 -9.62
CA ASP A 140 -11.35 -6.30 -9.93
C ASP A 140 -10.70 -5.04 -10.50
N VAL A 141 -9.45 -4.78 -10.15
CA VAL A 141 -8.60 -3.72 -10.72
C VAL A 141 -7.60 -4.30 -11.72
N LEU A 142 -6.89 -5.36 -11.35
CA LEU A 142 -5.78 -5.92 -12.12
C LEU A 142 -6.21 -6.46 -13.50
N SER A 143 -7.43 -6.98 -13.64
CA SER A 143 -7.95 -7.49 -14.92
C SER A 143 -8.07 -6.44 -16.03
N ARG A 144 -8.09 -5.15 -15.66
CA ARG A 144 -8.11 -4.01 -16.59
C ARG A 144 -6.73 -3.71 -17.19
N LEU A 145 -5.69 -4.37 -16.68
CA LEU A 145 -4.32 -4.16 -17.06
C LEU A 145 -3.78 -5.39 -17.79
N GLN A 146 -2.79 -5.17 -18.63
CA GLN A 146 -1.93 -6.23 -19.11
C GLN A 146 -0.77 -6.38 -18.14
N LEU A 147 -0.63 -7.55 -17.55
CA LEU A 147 0.42 -7.88 -16.62
C LEU A 147 1.45 -8.78 -17.30
N THR A 148 2.72 -8.46 -17.13
CA THR A 148 3.84 -9.31 -17.53
C THR A 148 4.82 -9.39 -16.38
N GLN A 149 5.19 -10.59 -15.97
CA GLN A 149 6.12 -10.83 -14.87
C GLN A 149 7.35 -11.55 -15.38
N GLY A 150 8.53 -11.04 -15.05
CA GLY A 150 9.82 -11.67 -15.36
C GLY A 150 10.95 -11.00 -14.57
N ASP A 151 11.99 -11.75 -14.25
CA ASP A 151 13.23 -11.25 -13.63
C ASP A 151 13.01 -10.41 -12.35
N GLY A 152 12.02 -10.76 -11.56
CA GLY A 152 11.67 -10.02 -10.34
C GLY A 152 11.00 -8.66 -10.60
N VAL A 153 10.54 -8.40 -11.82
CA VAL A 153 9.83 -7.18 -12.21
C VAL A 153 8.43 -7.53 -12.70
N LEU A 154 7.43 -6.82 -12.19
CA LEU A 154 6.07 -6.82 -12.69
C LEU A 154 5.86 -5.57 -13.55
N ARG A 155 5.53 -5.79 -14.83
CA ARG A 155 5.18 -4.72 -15.78
C ARG A 155 3.69 -4.69 -15.99
N LEU A 156 3.13 -3.49 -15.85
CA LEU A 156 1.70 -3.26 -16.01
C LEU A 156 1.49 -2.19 -17.08
N ARG A 157 0.52 -2.44 -17.96
CA ARG A 157 0.09 -1.48 -18.98
C ARG A 157 -1.42 -1.43 -19.01
N LEU A 158 -2.00 -0.24 -19.13
CA LEU A 158 -3.43 -0.12 -19.39
C LEU A 158 -3.75 -0.84 -20.70
N ARG A 159 -4.76 -1.70 -20.69
CA ARG A 159 -5.28 -2.28 -21.93
C ARG A 159 -5.85 -1.14 -22.76
N ALA A 160 -5.41 -1.04 -24.03
CA ALA A 160 -6.06 -0.14 -24.97
C ALA A 160 -7.55 -0.51 -25.03
N ALA A 161 -8.44 0.47 -24.88
CA ALA A 161 -9.86 0.26 -25.02
C ALA A 161 -10.14 -0.17 -26.46
N GLY A 162 -10.49 -1.44 -26.67
CA GLY A 162 -10.95 -1.95 -27.95
C GLY A 162 -9.89 -2.72 -28.75
N ALA A 163 -9.76 -3.98 -28.48
CA ALA A 163 -9.45 -5.02 -29.46
C ALA A 163 -10.48 -6.13 -29.30
#